data_73d59776972345dda8aade3baa53cda6
#
_entry.id   73d59776972345dda8aade3baa53cda6
#
_cell.length_a   1.000
_cell.length_b   1.000
_cell.length_c   1.000
_cell.angle_alpha   90.00
_cell.angle_beta   90.00
_cell.angle_gamma   90.00
#
_symmetry.space_group_name_H-M   'P 1'
#
loop_
_entity.id
_entity.type
_entity.pdbx_description
1 polymer ?
#
loop_
_entity_poly.entity_id
_entity_poly.type
_entity_poly.pdbx_seq_one_letter_code
_entity_poly.pdbx_strand_id
1 'polypeptide(L)'
;AYKQGQVLYNEQIALEEQRAREAEAAYNAPFEDQILYLEGLPPIHVVSNNTFKTGDVNTYIDTYIRSQPQVLLSRCAMINICDENHFNYYQQTHDMAIDDETYAFAHSSDMNIFVPLSLTDYDQETVTHELTHIFDYSLADGYTSYMGVSIRQDFRNYFNADPMLFREYSSTDPAEFFADAGDYYVNFPDQLKKMNMDLFNYMNGLMGLY
;
A
#
# COMPACT_ATOMS: atom_id res chain seq x y z
N ALA A 1 17.62 -52.72 15.38
CA ALA A 1 17.80 -51.28 15.59
C ALA A 1 17.99 -50.53 14.27
N TYR A 2 18.93 -50.90 13.39
CA TYR A 2 19.24 -50.17 12.13
C TYR A 2 18.03 -50.11 11.16
N LYS A 3 17.33 -51.23 10.91
CA LYS A 3 16.16 -51.25 10.02
C LYS A 3 14.99 -50.39 10.54
N GLN A 4 14.78 -50.35 11.86
CA GLN A 4 13.74 -49.48 12.45
C GLN A 4 14.07 -47.99 12.31
N GLY A 5 15.35 -47.62 12.46
CA GLY A 5 15.79 -46.23 12.24
C GLY A 5 15.57 -45.77 10.78
N GLN A 6 15.80 -46.67 9.82
CA GLN A 6 15.63 -46.37 8.40
C GLN A 6 14.15 -46.24 8.00
N VAL A 7 13.26 -47.00 8.60
CA VAL A 7 11.81 -46.88 8.41
C VAL A 7 11.32 -45.55 8.94
N LEU A 8 11.67 -45.16 10.17
CA LEU A 8 11.30 -43.88 10.78
C LEU A 8 11.83 -42.69 9.98
N TYR A 9 13.05 -42.77 9.47
CA TYR A 9 13.63 -41.71 8.63
C TYR A 9 12.86 -41.55 7.30
N ASN A 10 12.51 -42.66 6.63
CA ASN A 10 11.74 -42.60 5.39
C ASN A 10 10.31 -42.09 5.62
N GLU A 11 9.67 -42.45 6.75
CA GLU A 11 8.35 -41.94 7.13
C GLU A 11 8.40 -40.43 7.37
N GLN A 12 9.47 -39.93 8.00
CA GLN A 12 9.64 -38.50 8.24
C GLN A 12 9.81 -37.74 6.92
N ILE A 13 10.65 -38.20 5.99
CA ILE A 13 10.80 -37.61 4.66
C ILE A 13 9.46 -37.58 3.91
N ALA A 14 8.72 -38.70 3.91
CA ALA A 14 7.43 -38.76 3.23
C ALA A 14 6.41 -37.77 3.82
N LEU A 15 6.43 -37.55 5.14
CA LEU A 15 5.58 -36.57 5.81
C LEU A 15 5.99 -35.14 5.44
N GLU A 16 7.28 -34.86 5.39
CA GLU A 16 7.78 -33.52 4.98
C GLU A 16 7.43 -33.23 3.52
N GLU A 17 7.60 -34.18 2.61
CA GLU A 17 7.20 -34.06 1.20
C GLU A 17 5.68 -33.87 1.04
N GLN A 18 4.87 -34.57 1.86
CA GLN A 18 3.42 -34.40 1.85
C GLN A 18 3.05 -32.98 2.30
N ARG A 19 3.61 -32.49 3.40
CA ARG A 19 3.39 -31.12 3.90
C ARG A 19 3.80 -30.06 2.89
N ALA A 20 4.94 -30.25 2.20
CA ALA A 20 5.39 -29.35 1.16
C ALA A 20 4.39 -29.29 -0.02
N ARG A 21 3.88 -30.44 -0.47
CA ARG A 21 2.84 -30.49 -1.53
C ARG A 21 1.53 -29.86 -1.10
N GLU A 22 1.10 -30.07 0.14
CA GLU A 22 -0.12 -29.45 0.68
C GLU A 22 0.04 -27.93 0.80
N ALA A 23 1.20 -27.43 1.25
CA ALA A 23 1.51 -26.01 1.32
C ALA A 23 1.56 -25.36 -0.08
N GLU A 24 2.18 -26.02 -1.05
CA GLU A 24 2.21 -25.57 -2.44
C GLU A 24 0.81 -25.52 -3.07
N ALA A 25 -0.02 -26.53 -2.79
CA ALA A 25 -1.40 -26.56 -3.27
C ALA A 25 -2.23 -25.43 -2.64
N ALA A 26 -2.06 -25.17 -1.35
CA ALA A 26 -2.73 -24.09 -0.65
C ALA A 26 -2.28 -22.71 -1.16
N TYR A 27 -0.98 -22.53 -1.44
CA TYR A 27 -0.44 -21.29 -2.03
C TYR A 27 -1.04 -21.02 -3.40
N ASN A 28 -1.12 -22.04 -4.25
CA ASN A 28 -1.59 -21.90 -5.64
C ASN A 28 -3.13 -21.97 -5.78
N ALA A 29 -3.88 -22.17 -4.68
CA ALA A 29 -5.33 -22.15 -4.73
C ALA A 29 -5.85 -20.78 -5.20
N PRO A 30 -6.88 -20.72 -6.08
CA PRO A 30 -7.51 -19.46 -6.45
C PRO A 30 -8.04 -18.72 -5.22
N PHE A 31 -7.83 -17.40 -5.19
CA PHE A 31 -8.41 -16.56 -4.16
C PHE A 31 -9.79 -16.09 -4.61
N GLU A 32 -10.82 -16.37 -3.81
CA GLU A 32 -12.18 -15.93 -4.09
C GLU A 32 -12.33 -14.44 -3.80
N ASP A 33 -13.13 -13.74 -4.64
CA ASP A 33 -13.51 -12.34 -4.42
C ASP A 33 -14.22 -12.19 -3.07
N GLN A 34 -13.65 -11.41 -2.17
CA GLN A 34 -14.18 -11.21 -0.83
C GLN A 34 -13.61 -9.99 -0.11
N ILE A 35 -14.32 -9.55 0.93
CA ILE A 35 -13.82 -8.56 1.88
C ILE A 35 -13.24 -9.27 3.10
N LEU A 36 -12.00 -8.96 3.41
CA LEU A 36 -11.30 -9.46 4.59
C LEU A 36 -11.39 -8.43 5.71
N TYR A 37 -11.68 -8.91 6.93
CA TYR A 37 -11.66 -8.12 8.16
C TYR A 37 -10.53 -8.66 9.05
N LEU A 38 -9.37 -8.01 8.99
CA LEU A 38 -8.16 -8.43 9.69
C LEU A 38 -7.86 -7.46 10.85
N GLU A 39 -7.42 -8.00 11.99
CA GLU A 39 -7.11 -7.18 13.16
C GLU A 39 -6.04 -6.12 12.85
N GLY A 40 -6.32 -4.88 13.24
CA GLY A 40 -5.43 -3.73 13.06
C GLY A 40 -5.37 -3.16 11.64
N LEU A 41 -6.15 -3.70 10.69
CA LEU A 41 -6.20 -3.22 9.32
C LEU A 41 -7.59 -2.67 8.97
N PRO A 42 -7.69 -1.72 8.02
CA PRO A 42 -8.97 -1.40 7.41
C PRO A 42 -9.51 -2.63 6.67
N PRO A 43 -10.81 -2.69 6.33
CA PRO A 43 -11.34 -3.72 5.44
C PRO A 43 -10.53 -3.79 4.15
N ILE A 44 -10.20 -5.00 3.71
CA ILE A 44 -9.47 -5.24 2.47
C ILE A 44 -10.39 -5.98 1.51
N HIS A 45 -10.75 -5.35 0.39
CA HIS A 45 -11.52 -5.98 -0.67
C HIS A 45 -10.57 -6.51 -1.74
N VAL A 46 -10.56 -7.82 -1.92
CA VAL A 46 -9.77 -8.47 -2.99
C VAL A 46 -10.69 -8.77 -4.16
N VAL A 47 -10.46 -8.12 -5.29
CA VAL A 47 -11.29 -8.17 -6.49
C VAL A 47 -10.50 -8.77 -7.65
N SER A 48 -10.69 -10.05 -7.93
CA SER A 48 -9.77 -10.77 -8.84
C SER A 48 -10.42 -11.69 -9.86
N ASN A 49 -11.73 -11.87 -9.87
CA ASN A 49 -12.38 -12.93 -10.68
C ASN A 49 -11.67 -14.30 -10.56
N ASN A 50 -11.15 -14.64 -9.40
CA ASN A 50 -10.36 -15.85 -9.12
C ASN A 50 -9.05 -15.95 -9.94
N THR A 51 -8.48 -14.84 -10.39
CA THR A 51 -7.19 -14.82 -11.12
C THR A 51 -6.00 -14.80 -10.18
N PHE A 52 -6.18 -14.35 -8.94
CA PHE A 52 -5.13 -14.32 -7.94
C PHE A 52 -4.94 -15.68 -7.26
N LYS A 53 -3.69 -15.94 -6.84
CA LYS A 53 -3.37 -17.07 -5.96
C LYS A 53 -3.49 -16.64 -4.51
N THR A 54 -3.99 -17.54 -3.66
CA THR A 54 -4.12 -17.28 -2.22
C THR A 54 -2.79 -16.87 -1.58
N GLY A 55 -1.69 -17.51 -1.98
CA GLY A 55 -0.36 -17.19 -1.49
C GLY A 55 0.10 -15.78 -1.86
N ASP A 56 -0.19 -15.34 -3.08
CA ASP A 56 0.19 -14.01 -3.55
C ASP A 56 -0.58 -12.92 -2.79
N VAL A 57 -1.90 -13.10 -2.59
CA VAL A 57 -2.74 -12.17 -1.80
C VAL A 57 -2.24 -12.08 -0.36
N ASN A 58 -1.99 -13.21 0.28
CA ASN A 58 -1.49 -13.24 1.66
C ASN A 58 -0.11 -12.56 1.76
N THR A 59 0.78 -12.84 0.81
CA THR A 59 2.10 -12.20 0.75
C THR A 59 1.98 -10.69 0.62
N TYR A 60 1.09 -10.20 -0.26
CA TYR A 60 0.85 -8.78 -0.45
C TYR A 60 0.36 -8.11 0.83
N ILE A 61 -0.64 -8.69 1.48
CA ILE A 61 -1.20 -8.16 2.73
C ILE A 61 -0.14 -8.15 3.84
N ASP A 62 0.58 -9.25 4.04
CA ASP A 62 1.53 -9.38 5.14
C ASP A 62 2.78 -8.53 4.94
N THR A 63 3.22 -8.36 3.69
CA THR A 63 4.46 -7.62 3.38
C THR A 63 4.20 -6.12 3.25
N TYR A 64 3.18 -5.71 2.49
CA TYR A 64 3.03 -4.32 2.07
C TYR A 64 1.93 -3.56 2.84
N ILE A 65 0.87 -4.23 3.29
CA ILE A 65 -0.21 -3.55 4.02
C ILE A 65 0.06 -3.55 5.53
N ARG A 66 0.40 -4.70 6.13
CA ARG A 66 0.66 -4.78 7.58
C ARG A 66 1.86 -3.97 8.04
N SER A 67 2.82 -3.72 7.17
CA SER A 67 3.99 -2.90 7.46
C SER A 67 3.68 -1.40 7.52
N GLN A 68 2.51 -0.97 7.06
CA GLN A 68 2.14 0.43 7.06
C GLN A 68 1.86 0.98 8.46
N PRO A 69 2.23 2.24 8.74
CA PRO A 69 1.95 2.88 10.02
C PRO A 69 0.44 2.98 10.32
N GLN A 70 0.06 2.72 11.56
CA GLN A 70 -1.34 2.81 12.01
C GLN A 70 -1.94 4.21 11.83
N VAL A 71 -1.14 5.26 11.88
CA VAL A 71 -1.59 6.64 11.63
C VAL A 71 -2.12 6.81 10.22
N LEU A 72 -1.59 6.07 9.24
CA LEU A 72 -2.09 6.04 7.86
C LEU A 72 -3.26 5.07 7.70
N LEU A 73 -3.09 3.81 8.14
CA LEU A 73 -4.11 2.77 8.02
C LEU A 73 -5.44 3.17 8.66
N SER A 74 -5.41 3.81 9.83
CA SER A 74 -6.62 4.20 10.56
C SER A 74 -7.46 5.28 9.86
N ARG A 75 -6.95 5.92 8.82
CA ARG A 75 -7.65 6.92 8.03
C ARG A 75 -8.27 6.36 6.76
N CYS A 76 -7.82 5.18 6.32
CA CYS A 76 -8.34 4.51 5.15
C CYS A 76 -9.64 3.75 5.49
N ALA A 77 -10.69 3.96 4.69
CA ALA A 77 -11.95 3.26 4.88
C ALA A 77 -11.92 1.84 4.30
N MET A 78 -11.23 1.64 3.17
CA MET A 78 -11.05 0.33 2.53
C MET A 78 -9.80 0.33 1.63
N ILE A 79 -9.11 -0.79 1.61
CA ILE A 79 -8.05 -1.08 0.63
C ILE A 79 -8.61 -2.04 -0.40
N ASN A 80 -8.61 -1.65 -1.68
CA ASN A 80 -9.05 -2.51 -2.78
C ASN A 80 -7.82 -3.06 -3.50
N ILE A 81 -7.60 -4.36 -3.42
CA ILE A 81 -6.58 -5.08 -4.19
C ILE A 81 -7.25 -5.61 -5.44
N CYS A 82 -6.85 -5.13 -6.61
CA CYS A 82 -7.55 -5.35 -7.87
C CYS A 82 -6.68 -6.07 -8.89
N ASP A 83 -7.28 -6.87 -9.76
CA ASP A 83 -6.68 -7.22 -11.04
C ASP A 83 -6.77 -6.02 -12.01
N GLU A 84 -6.03 -6.07 -13.11
CA GLU A 84 -5.94 -4.99 -14.10
C GLU A 84 -7.33 -4.56 -14.65
N ASN A 85 -8.23 -5.51 -14.89
CA ASN A 85 -9.56 -5.21 -15.43
C ASN A 85 -10.42 -4.45 -14.43
N HIS A 86 -10.39 -4.86 -13.15
CA HIS A 86 -11.11 -4.18 -12.09
C HIS A 86 -10.49 -2.84 -11.75
N PHE A 87 -9.17 -2.74 -11.79
CA PHE A 87 -8.49 -1.46 -11.59
C PHE A 87 -8.93 -0.43 -12.65
N ASN A 88 -8.91 -0.79 -13.92
CA ASN A 88 -9.41 0.05 -15.01
C ASN A 88 -10.89 0.41 -14.87
N TYR A 89 -11.72 -0.53 -14.42
CA TYR A 89 -13.13 -0.26 -14.13
C TYR A 89 -13.30 0.76 -12.99
N TYR A 90 -12.52 0.63 -11.91
CA TYR A 90 -12.58 1.57 -10.79
C TYR A 90 -12.08 2.96 -11.18
N GLN A 91 -11.01 3.08 -11.98
CA GLN A 91 -10.59 4.38 -12.53
C GLN A 91 -11.73 5.08 -13.25
N GLN A 92 -12.43 4.38 -14.14
CA GLN A 92 -13.57 4.92 -14.90
C GLN A 92 -14.74 5.35 -13.99
N THR A 93 -15.05 4.56 -12.99
CA THR A 93 -16.21 4.81 -12.10
C THR A 93 -15.95 5.88 -11.04
N HIS A 94 -14.67 6.24 -10.82
CA HIS A 94 -14.27 7.28 -9.88
C HIS A 94 -13.77 8.56 -10.58
N ASP A 95 -14.10 8.71 -11.86
CA ASP A 95 -13.73 9.89 -12.69
C ASP A 95 -12.20 10.15 -12.72
N MET A 96 -11.39 9.10 -12.53
CA MET A 96 -9.95 9.19 -12.63
C MET A 96 -9.52 9.19 -14.09
N ALA A 97 -8.44 9.92 -14.41
CA ALA A 97 -7.84 9.83 -15.72
C ALA A 97 -7.35 8.40 -15.98
N ILE A 98 -7.79 7.83 -17.13
CA ILE A 98 -7.26 6.55 -17.58
C ILE A 98 -5.99 6.86 -18.35
N ASP A 99 -4.85 6.61 -17.75
CA ASP A 99 -3.56 6.63 -18.40
C ASP A 99 -2.78 5.35 -18.07
N ASP A 100 -1.86 4.99 -18.94
CA ASP A 100 -1.03 3.80 -18.78
C ASP A 100 0.05 3.98 -17.66
N GLU A 101 0.09 5.16 -17.02
CA GLU A 101 1.10 5.53 -16.03
C GLU A 101 0.54 5.49 -14.59
N THR A 102 -0.78 5.35 -14.42
CA THR A 102 -1.42 5.25 -13.10
C THR A 102 -1.32 3.83 -12.55
N TYR A 103 -0.46 3.61 -11.57
CA TYR A 103 -0.25 2.30 -10.95
C TYR A 103 -1.16 2.03 -9.75
N ALA A 104 -1.66 3.07 -9.08
CA ALA A 104 -2.58 3.01 -7.96
C ALA A 104 -3.30 4.35 -7.85
N PHE A 105 -4.33 4.45 -7.04
CA PHE A 105 -4.94 5.73 -6.71
C PHE A 105 -5.67 5.73 -5.38
N ALA A 106 -5.75 6.91 -4.75
CA ALA A 106 -6.57 7.21 -3.59
C ALA A 106 -7.79 8.03 -4.00
N HIS A 107 -8.96 7.73 -3.42
CA HIS A 107 -10.19 8.44 -3.72
C HIS A 107 -10.73 9.14 -2.47
N SER A 108 -10.90 10.47 -2.55
CA SER A 108 -11.23 11.32 -1.41
C SER A 108 -12.66 11.16 -0.89
N SER A 109 -13.62 10.84 -1.77
CA SER A 109 -15.05 10.81 -1.39
C SER A 109 -15.42 9.63 -0.53
N ASP A 110 -14.78 8.48 -0.72
CA ASP A 110 -15.01 7.24 0.02
C ASP A 110 -13.82 6.83 0.91
N MET A 111 -12.71 7.59 0.84
CA MET A 111 -11.49 7.35 1.61
C MET A 111 -10.88 5.97 1.35
N ASN A 112 -10.97 5.49 0.11
CA ASN A 112 -10.45 4.22 -0.33
C ASN A 112 -9.15 4.37 -1.11
N ILE A 113 -8.30 3.33 -1.06
CA ILE A 113 -7.23 3.17 -2.03
C ILE A 113 -7.48 1.97 -2.93
N PHE A 114 -6.96 2.05 -4.16
CA PHE A 114 -7.05 1.01 -5.18
C PHE A 114 -5.64 0.69 -5.65
N VAL A 115 -5.22 -0.55 -5.43
CA VAL A 115 -3.86 -1.00 -5.73
C VAL A 115 -3.91 -2.31 -6.54
N PRO A 116 -3.10 -2.47 -7.57
CA PRO A 116 -2.97 -3.74 -8.26
C PRO A 116 -2.15 -4.73 -7.42
N LEU A 117 -2.42 -6.02 -7.57
CA LEU A 117 -1.57 -7.07 -7.02
C LEU A 117 -0.39 -7.32 -7.97
N SER A 118 0.73 -6.67 -7.75
CA SER A 118 1.91 -6.77 -8.63
C SER A 118 3.07 -7.57 -8.04
N LEU A 119 3.23 -7.57 -6.70
CA LEU A 119 4.33 -8.22 -5.96
C LEU A 119 5.71 -7.75 -6.46
N THR A 120 5.85 -6.45 -6.66
CA THR A 120 7.10 -5.81 -7.06
C THR A 120 7.78 -5.14 -5.87
N ASP A 121 9.05 -4.77 -6.03
CA ASP A 121 9.80 -4.04 -5.01
C ASP A 121 9.22 -2.63 -4.72
N TYR A 122 8.35 -2.11 -5.59
CA TYR A 122 7.73 -0.79 -5.47
C TYR A 122 6.37 -0.80 -4.74
N ASP A 123 5.79 -1.98 -4.45
CA ASP A 123 4.45 -2.04 -3.83
C ASP A 123 4.40 -1.41 -2.44
N GLN A 124 5.49 -1.49 -1.67
CA GLN A 124 5.58 -0.84 -0.36
C GLN A 124 5.44 0.68 -0.48
N GLU A 125 6.19 1.30 -1.40
CA GLU A 125 6.19 2.74 -1.66
C GLU A 125 4.82 3.17 -2.21
N THR A 126 4.27 2.42 -3.16
CA THR A 126 2.97 2.67 -3.76
C THR A 126 1.86 2.69 -2.71
N VAL A 127 1.77 1.66 -1.86
CA VAL A 127 0.76 1.61 -0.78
C VAL A 127 0.93 2.77 0.18
N THR A 128 2.17 3.13 0.55
CA THR A 128 2.44 4.26 1.45
C THR A 128 2.02 5.58 0.82
N HIS A 129 2.33 5.78 -0.46
CA HIS A 129 1.96 6.97 -1.23
C HIS A 129 0.44 7.17 -1.24
N GLU A 130 -0.34 6.14 -1.60
CA GLU A 130 -1.80 6.22 -1.65
C GLU A 130 -2.43 6.43 -0.26
N LEU A 131 -1.91 5.75 0.76
CA LEU A 131 -2.36 5.97 2.13
C LEU A 131 -2.02 7.39 2.62
N THR A 132 -0.95 8.00 2.12
CA THR A 132 -0.61 9.39 2.45
C THR A 132 -1.58 10.38 1.81
N HIS A 133 -2.09 10.13 0.60
CA HIS A 133 -3.20 10.90 0.04
C HIS A 133 -4.45 10.80 0.93
N ILE A 134 -4.82 9.58 1.39
CA ILE A 134 -5.94 9.40 2.33
C ILE A 134 -5.69 10.18 3.63
N PHE A 135 -4.47 10.18 4.13
CA PHE A 135 -4.11 10.95 5.32
C PHE A 135 -4.32 12.45 5.07
N ASP A 136 -3.87 13.00 3.92
CA ASP A 136 -4.10 14.39 3.55
C ASP A 136 -5.60 14.71 3.49
N TYR A 137 -6.39 13.91 2.79
CA TYR A 137 -7.85 14.07 2.69
C TYR A 137 -8.52 14.07 4.06
N SER A 138 -8.05 13.21 4.98
CA SER A 138 -8.60 13.12 6.35
C SER A 138 -8.37 14.39 7.18
N LEU A 139 -7.43 15.24 6.80
CA LEU A 139 -7.09 16.51 7.45
C LEU A 139 -7.74 17.73 6.76
N ALA A 140 -8.55 17.49 5.72
CA ALA A 140 -9.32 18.53 5.05
C ALA A 140 -10.37 19.14 6.00
N ASP A 141 -10.65 20.43 5.84
CA ASP A 141 -11.66 21.14 6.64
C ASP A 141 -13.10 20.83 6.20
N GLY A 142 -13.26 20.11 5.07
CA GLY A 142 -14.55 19.72 4.50
C GLY A 142 -15.36 20.86 3.86
N TYR A 143 -14.91 22.10 3.93
CA TYR A 143 -15.63 23.28 3.43
C TYR A 143 -14.99 23.85 2.16
N THR A 144 -13.66 23.86 2.08
CA THR A 144 -12.93 24.57 1.02
C THR A 144 -12.21 23.63 0.05
N SER A 145 -11.86 22.43 0.48
CA SER A 145 -11.12 21.46 -0.32
C SER A 145 -11.29 20.04 0.19
N TYR A 146 -11.08 19.07 -0.70
CA TYR A 146 -10.88 17.66 -0.35
C TYR A 146 -9.45 17.40 0.17
N MET A 147 -8.50 18.28 -0.10
CA MET A 147 -7.12 18.20 0.34
C MET A 147 -6.94 18.96 1.66
N GLY A 148 -6.12 18.42 2.56
CA GLY A 148 -5.93 18.98 3.89
C GLY A 148 -4.66 19.82 4.00
N VAL A 149 -3.54 19.15 4.15
CA VAL A 149 -2.23 19.77 4.39
C VAL A 149 -1.57 20.22 3.10
N SER A 150 -1.69 19.46 2.03
CA SER A 150 -1.01 19.70 0.75
C SER A 150 -1.32 21.08 0.16
N ILE A 151 -2.52 21.63 0.42
CA ILE A 151 -2.90 22.99 -0.04
C ILE A 151 -2.57 24.10 0.94
N ARG A 152 -2.14 23.80 2.17
CA ARG A 152 -1.79 24.83 3.16
C ARG A 152 -0.53 25.57 2.74
N GLN A 153 -0.51 26.88 3.01
CA GLN A 153 0.60 27.74 2.58
C GLN A 153 1.95 27.34 3.20
N ASP A 154 1.96 26.85 4.44
CA ASP A 154 3.15 26.38 5.13
C ASP A 154 3.77 25.16 4.43
N PHE A 155 2.94 24.16 4.03
CA PHE A 155 3.41 23.03 3.25
C PHE A 155 3.78 23.40 1.81
N ARG A 156 2.97 24.21 1.14
CA ARG A 156 3.25 24.69 -0.23
C ARG A 156 4.56 25.45 -0.36
N ASN A 157 5.09 26.00 0.71
CA ASN A 157 6.41 26.63 0.70
C ASN A 157 7.53 25.60 0.40
N TYR A 158 7.39 24.34 0.88
CA TYR A 158 8.34 23.27 0.54
C TYR A 158 8.23 22.87 -0.93
N PHE A 159 7.02 22.66 -1.42
CA PHE A 159 6.76 22.37 -2.84
C PHE A 159 7.32 23.48 -3.75
N ASN A 160 7.02 24.75 -3.46
CA ASN A 160 7.48 25.88 -4.27
C ASN A 160 9.01 26.09 -4.22
N ALA A 161 9.67 25.69 -3.13
CA ALA A 161 11.11 25.83 -2.98
C ALA A 161 11.88 24.82 -3.85
N ASP A 162 11.41 23.57 -3.92
CA ASP A 162 12.00 22.51 -4.72
C ASP A 162 10.95 21.47 -5.14
N PRO A 163 10.16 21.72 -6.19
CA PRO A 163 9.14 20.76 -6.63
C PRO A 163 9.71 19.46 -7.15
N MET A 164 10.99 19.42 -7.53
CA MET A 164 11.70 18.23 -8.04
C MET A 164 12.46 17.46 -6.94
N LEU A 165 12.19 17.75 -5.66
CA LEU A 165 12.92 17.15 -4.53
C LEU A 165 12.91 15.61 -4.57
N PHE A 166 11.82 14.99 -5.00
CA PHE A 166 11.64 13.53 -5.03
C PHE A 166 11.77 12.98 -6.46
N ARG A 167 10.78 13.22 -7.29
CA ARG A 167 10.70 12.72 -8.68
C ARG A 167 9.89 13.69 -9.55
N GLU A 168 9.96 13.51 -10.88
CA GLU A 168 9.25 14.38 -11.83
C GLU A 168 7.73 14.39 -11.56
N TYR A 169 7.15 13.25 -11.27
CA TYR A 169 5.72 13.11 -10.99
C TYR A 169 5.26 13.98 -9.80
N SER A 170 6.00 14.01 -8.71
CA SER A 170 5.68 14.85 -7.54
C SER A 170 5.73 16.36 -7.82
N SER A 171 6.40 16.78 -8.90
CA SER A 171 6.46 18.20 -9.30
C SER A 171 5.17 18.70 -9.95
N THR A 172 4.25 17.83 -10.29
CA THR A 172 3.02 18.17 -11.03
C THR A 172 1.96 18.81 -10.14
N ASP A 173 1.88 18.40 -8.88
CA ASP A 173 0.87 18.87 -7.92
C ASP A 173 1.39 18.81 -6.48
N PRO A 174 1.03 19.80 -5.61
CA PRO A 174 1.38 19.76 -4.19
C PRO A 174 0.85 18.52 -3.43
N ALA A 175 -0.25 17.90 -3.88
CA ALA A 175 -0.76 16.67 -3.26
C ALA A 175 0.14 15.46 -3.57
N GLU A 176 0.65 15.35 -4.80
CA GLU A 176 1.62 14.34 -5.18
C GLU A 176 2.96 14.52 -4.43
N PHE A 177 3.39 15.77 -4.29
CA PHE A 177 4.57 16.09 -3.49
C PHE A 177 4.37 15.74 -2.00
N PHE A 178 3.16 15.92 -1.46
CA PHE A 178 2.84 15.53 -0.08
C PHE A 178 2.84 14.01 0.08
N ALA A 179 2.28 13.28 -0.88
CA ALA A 179 2.25 11.83 -0.89
C ALA A 179 3.66 11.23 -0.94
N ASP A 180 4.53 11.76 -1.81
CA ASP A 180 5.94 11.37 -1.87
C ASP A 180 6.70 11.77 -0.59
N ALA A 181 6.43 12.93 0.00
CA ALA A 181 7.02 13.30 1.28
C ALA A 181 6.63 12.33 2.40
N GLY A 182 5.40 11.83 2.41
CA GLY A 182 4.93 10.80 3.33
C GLY A 182 5.59 9.45 3.07
N ASP A 183 5.72 9.04 1.82
CA ASP A 183 6.43 7.83 1.43
C ASP A 183 7.88 7.86 1.90
N TYR A 184 8.62 8.93 1.60
CA TYR A 184 10.00 9.09 2.07
C TYR A 184 10.11 9.18 3.59
N TYR A 185 9.15 9.79 4.25
CA TYR A 185 9.12 9.88 5.72
C TYR A 185 8.96 8.50 6.37
N VAL A 186 8.12 7.62 5.79
CA VAL A 186 7.86 6.27 6.30
C VAL A 186 8.98 5.30 5.91
N ASN A 187 9.30 5.23 4.62
CA ASN A 187 10.17 4.18 4.08
C ASN A 187 11.64 4.58 4.02
N PHE A 188 11.97 5.88 3.90
CA PHE A 188 13.34 6.39 3.73
C PHE A 188 13.65 7.58 4.66
N PRO A 189 13.37 7.51 5.99
CA PRO A 189 13.45 8.66 6.89
C PRO A 189 14.82 9.32 6.93
N ASP A 190 15.90 8.53 6.89
CA ASP A 190 17.26 9.08 6.91
C ASP A 190 17.64 9.73 5.58
N GLN A 191 17.02 9.32 4.48
CA GLN A 191 17.20 9.98 3.19
C GLN A 191 16.45 11.32 3.20
N LEU A 192 15.20 11.36 3.64
CA LEU A 192 14.42 12.59 3.76
C LEU A 192 15.12 13.63 4.66
N LYS A 193 15.67 13.20 5.80
CA LYS A 193 16.47 14.08 6.70
C LYS A 193 17.66 14.70 5.98
N LYS A 194 18.35 13.95 5.13
CA LYS A 194 19.50 14.45 4.36
C LYS A 194 19.08 15.40 3.24
N MET A 195 17.95 15.13 2.60
CA MET A 195 17.40 15.96 1.53
C MET A 195 16.83 17.28 2.09
N ASN A 196 15.96 17.19 3.10
CA ASN A 196 15.29 18.32 3.71
C ASN A 196 14.87 18.03 5.16
N MET A 197 15.67 18.42 6.13
CA MET A 197 15.41 18.22 7.56
C MET A 197 14.15 18.94 8.03
N ASP A 198 13.86 20.11 7.50
CA ASP A 198 12.68 20.91 7.91
C ASP A 198 11.38 20.20 7.43
N LEU A 199 11.37 19.67 6.22
CA LEU A 199 10.27 18.85 5.71
C LEU A 199 10.12 17.55 6.52
N PHE A 200 11.22 16.88 6.87
CA PHE A 200 11.15 15.72 7.76
C PHE A 200 10.49 16.08 9.11
N ASN A 201 10.92 17.18 9.72
CA ASN A 201 10.35 17.64 10.99
C ASN A 201 8.86 18.02 10.85
N TYR A 202 8.48 18.59 9.72
CA TYR A 202 7.08 18.90 9.40
C TYR A 202 6.23 17.63 9.33
N MET A 203 6.67 16.62 8.58
CA MET A 203 5.99 15.32 8.47
C MET A 203 5.94 14.61 9.84
N ASN A 204 7.03 14.70 10.63
CA ASN A 204 7.04 14.14 11.98
C ASN A 204 6.03 14.84 12.92
N GLY A 205 5.84 16.15 12.77
CA GLY A 205 4.81 16.89 13.49
C GLY A 205 3.37 16.45 13.14
N LEU A 206 3.15 15.92 11.93
CA LEU A 206 1.85 15.41 11.49
C LEU A 206 1.62 13.95 11.87
N MET A 207 2.59 13.08 11.65
CA MET A 207 2.44 11.62 11.75
C MET A 207 3.00 11.02 13.06
N GLY A 208 4.04 11.63 13.64
CA GLY A 208 4.58 11.27 14.95
C GLY A 208 5.21 9.88 15.03
N LEU A 209 5.95 9.44 14.00
CA LEU A 209 6.58 8.11 13.97
C LEU A 209 7.98 8.10 14.57
N TYR A 210 8.66 9.25 14.70
CA TYR A 210 10.05 9.37 15.16
C TYR A 210 10.25 10.42 16.26
#